data_42d494a3a06f322997f21f05b4628b79
#
_entry.id   42d494a3a06f322997f21f05b4628b79
#
_cell.length_a   1.000
_cell.length_b   1.000
_cell.length_c   1.000
_cell.angle_alpha   90.00
_cell.angle_beta   90.00
_cell.angle_gamma   90.00
#
_symmetry.space_group_name_H-M   'P 1'
#
loop_
_entity.id
_entity.type
_entity.pdbx_description
1 polymer ?
#
loop_
_entity_poly.entity_id
_entity_poly.type
_entity_poly.pdbx_seq_one_letter_code
_entity_poly.pdbx_strand_id
1 'polypeptide(L)'
;MGVFQNHLLAAAVSATAINGVTSVSLNFATAQNWSTSVTAAHTLAQPINCVTGQTGSIFLVQQGGSGTMAYNADWLFPAATDPTMSTSNGATDRLDYIIVSASSDGVGGKIQAILSKEYG
;
A
#
# COMPACT_ATOMS: atom_id res chain seq x y z
N MET A 1 -9.47 -16.92 25.78
CA MET A 1 -8.59 -16.62 24.99
C MET A 1 -8.81 -16.73 23.55
N GLY A 2 -9.82 -17.36 23.03
CA GLY A 2 -10.11 -17.45 21.62
C GLY A 2 -10.34 -16.13 20.93
N VAL A 3 -10.76 -15.14 21.65
CA VAL A 3 -11.03 -13.82 21.09
C VAL A 3 -9.79 -13.22 20.43
N PHE A 4 -8.70 -13.33 21.09
CA PHE A 4 -7.46 -12.77 20.60
C PHE A 4 -7.03 -13.41 19.28
N GLN A 5 -7.11 -14.72 19.20
CA GLN A 5 -6.75 -15.45 18.00
C GLN A 5 -7.72 -15.18 16.85
N ASN A 6 -9.00 -15.12 17.16
CA ASN A 6 -10.00 -14.83 16.14
C ASN A 6 -9.81 -13.44 15.53
N HIS A 7 -9.43 -12.51 16.34
CA HIS A 7 -9.15 -11.17 15.88
C HIS A 7 -8.05 -11.17 14.82
N LEU A 8 -6.97 -11.88 15.06
CA LEU A 8 -5.87 -11.95 14.11
C LEU A 8 -6.30 -12.59 12.80
N LEU A 9 -7.06 -13.67 12.87
CA LEU A 9 -7.49 -14.37 11.67
C LEU A 9 -8.45 -13.53 10.83
N ALA A 10 -9.37 -12.84 11.49
CA ALA A 10 -10.41 -12.12 10.77
C ALA A 10 -9.90 -10.81 10.15
N ALA A 11 -9.00 -10.13 10.86
CA ALA A 11 -8.65 -8.77 10.46
C ALA A 11 -7.54 -8.69 9.45
N ALA A 12 -6.67 -9.67 9.40
CA ALA A 12 -5.37 -9.49 8.77
C ALA A 12 -5.30 -9.92 7.31
N VAL A 13 -6.29 -10.63 6.79
CA VAL A 13 -6.07 -11.33 5.53
C VAL A 13 -6.77 -10.75 4.32
N SER A 14 -7.75 -9.91 4.49
CA SER A 14 -8.47 -9.34 3.36
C SER A 14 -7.73 -8.15 2.79
N ALA A 15 -7.67 -8.06 1.47
CA ALA A 15 -7.14 -6.89 0.80
C ALA A 15 -8.30 -6.02 0.33
N THR A 16 -8.28 -4.75 0.72
CA THR A 16 -9.32 -3.80 0.31
C THR A 16 -8.99 -3.27 -1.08
N ALA A 17 -9.94 -3.40 -2.00
CA ALA A 17 -9.76 -2.94 -3.37
C ALA A 17 -9.90 -1.43 -3.45
N ILE A 18 -8.97 -0.80 -4.19
CA ILE A 18 -8.96 0.64 -4.41
C ILE A 18 -8.93 0.97 -5.90
N ASN A 19 -9.56 0.12 -6.70
CA ASN A 19 -9.55 0.25 -8.16
C ASN A 19 -10.22 1.54 -8.62
N GLY A 20 -9.68 2.11 -9.70
CA GLY A 20 -10.29 3.27 -10.34
C GLY A 20 -10.01 4.61 -9.66
N VAL A 21 -9.23 4.63 -8.60
CA VAL A 21 -8.88 5.86 -7.90
C VAL A 21 -7.47 6.28 -8.32
N THR A 22 -7.34 7.44 -8.97
CA THR A 22 -6.04 7.89 -9.48
C THR A 22 -5.15 8.49 -8.40
N SER A 23 -5.74 9.03 -7.33
CA SER A 23 -4.99 9.55 -6.20
C SER A 23 -5.69 9.07 -4.93
N VAL A 24 -5.02 8.23 -4.15
CA VAL A 24 -5.66 7.60 -3.01
C VAL A 24 -4.87 7.88 -1.73
N SER A 25 -5.60 8.34 -0.70
CA SER A 25 -5.08 8.46 0.65
C SER A 25 -5.56 7.23 1.43
N LEU A 26 -4.65 6.31 1.70
CA LEU A 26 -5.01 5.10 2.44
C LEU A 26 -5.37 5.47 3.87
N ASN A 27 -6.47 4.90 4.36
CA ASN A 27 -6.88 5.05 5.75
C ASN A 27 -6.47 3.81 6.52
N PHE A 28 -5.38 3.91 7.24
CA PHE A 28 -4.81 2.76 7.95
C PHE A 28 -5.65 2.29 9.14
N ALA A 29 -6.69 3.05 9.51
CA ALA A 29 -7.63 2.59 10.52
C ALA A 29 -8.62 1.57 9.96
N THR A 30 -8.81 1.53 8.64
CA THR A 30 -9.86 0.70 8.02
C THR A 30 -9.35 -0.60 7.45
N ALA A 31 -8.07 -0.70 7.13
CA ALA A 31 -7.53 -1.90 6.53
C ALA A 31 -6.02 -1.98 6.76
N GLN A 32 -5.48 -3.15 6.50
CA GLN A 32 -4.06 -3.42 6.62
C GLN A 32 -3.47 -3.80 5.28
N ASN A 33 -4.27 -4.40 4.42
CA ASN A 33 -3.85 -4.80 3.09
C ASN A 33 -4.80 -4.22 2.04
N TRP A 34 -4.25 -3.87 0.89
CA TRP A 34 -5.02 -3.33 -0.22
C TRP A 34 -4.63 -3.99 -1.51
N SER A 35 -5.48 -3.85 -2.50
CA SER A 35 -5.18 -4.25 -3.87
C SER A 35 -5.73 -3.23 -4.84
N THR A 36 -5.04 -3.04 -5.95
CA THR A 36 -5.52 -2.15 -7.01
C THR A 36 -5.06 -2.65 -8.37
N SER A 37 -5.92 -2.48 -9.36
CA SER A 37 -5.54 -2.60 -10.77
C SER A 37 -5.07 -1.24 -11.24
N VAL A 38 -3.86 -1.18 -11.76
CA VAL A 38 -3.24 0.08 -12.16
C VAL A 38 -3.29 0.17 -13.67
N THR A 39 -4.18 1.03 -14.17
CA THR A 39 -4.48 1.15 -15.60
C THR A 39 -3.88 2.40 -16.23
N ALA A 40 -3.43 3.34 -15.43
CA ALA A 40 -2.90 4.62 -15.88
C ALA A 40 -1.97 5.15 -14.79
N ALA A 41 -1.69 6.45 -14.79
CA ALA A 41 -0.90 7.06 -13.74
C ALA A 41 -1.71 7.18 -12.45
N HIS A 42 -1.25 6.54 -11.40
CA HIS A 42 -1.87 6.57 -10.08
C HIS A 42 -0.88 7.09 -9.05
N THR A 43 -1.37 7.60 -7.94
CA THR A 43 -0.54 8.13 -6.85
C THR A 43 -1.04 7.61 -5.51
N LEU A 44 -0.14 7.07 -4.70
CA LEU A 44 -0.39 6.88 -3.28
C LEU A 44 -0.10 8.22 -2.60
N ALA A 45 -1.18 8.91 -2.24
CA ALA A 45 -1.11 10.24 -1.66
C ALA A 45 -0.81 10.16 -0.17
N GLN A 46 -0.87 11.29 0.51
CA GLN A 46 -0.63 11.34 1.95
C GLN A 46 -1.68 10.49 2.68
N PRO A 47 -1.25 9.50 3.47
CA PRO A 47 -2.19 8.62 4.17
C PRO A 47 -2.80 9.32 5.39
N ILE A 48 -3.83 8.69 5.93
CA ILE A 48 -4.45 9.15 7.17
C ILE A 48 -4.52 8.02 8.18
N ASN A 49 -4.63 8.39 9.44
CA ASN A 49 -4.79 7.47 10.57
C ASN A 49 -3.69 6.41 10.63
N CYS A 50 -2.46 6.83 10.39
CA CYS A 50 -1.31 5.95 10.52
C CYS A 50 -1.20 5.43 11.96
N VAL A 51 -0.81 4.16 12.07
CA VAL A 51 -0.58 3.52 13.37
C VAL A 51 0.86 3.04 13.40
N THR A 52 1.65 3.58 14.28
CA THR A 52 3.05 3.22 14.40
C THR A 52 3.20 1.73 14.64
N GLY A 53 4.03 1.08 13.84
CA GLY A 53 4.27 -0.36 13.92
C GLY A 53 3.36 -1.21 13.04
N GLN A 54 2.31 -0.63 12.44
CA GLN A 54 1.46 -1.38 11.54
C GLN A 54 2.25 -1.82 10.31
N THR A 55 2.04 -3.05 9.90
CA THR A 55 2.64 -3.63 8.69
C THR A 55 1.54 -4.17 7.80
N GLY A 56 1.85 -4.31 6.52
CA GLY A 56 0.92 -4.91 5.58
C GLY A 56 1.47 -4.88 4.17
N SER A 57 0.58 -5.14 3.21
CA SER A 57 0.94 -5.23 1.81
C SER A 57 -0.09 -4.54 0.94
N ILE A 58 0.38 -3.96 -0.15
CA ILE A 58 -0.47 -3.39 -1.20
C ILE A 58 -0.12 -4.11 -2.48
N PHE A 59 -1.12 -4.74 -3.10
CA PHE A 59 -0.94 -5.48 -4.34
C PHE A 59 -1.25 -4.56 -5.51
N LEU A 60 -0.28 -4.38 -6.39
CA LEU A 60 -0.40 -3.55 -7.58
C LEU A 60 -0.45 -4.46 -8.79
N VAL A 61 -1.60 -4.52 -9.46
CA VAL A 61 -1.77 -5.36 -10.63
C VAL A 61 -1.68 -4.49 -11.87
N GLN A 62 -0.67 -4.71 -12.70
CA GLN A 62 -0.53 -3.99 -13.96
C GLN A 62 -1.62 -4.43 -14.92
N GLN A 63 -2.39 -3.49 -15.41
CA GLN A 63 -3.45 -3.78 -16.35
C GLN A 63 -3.29 -2.92 -17.60
N GLY A 64 -2.97 -3.55 -18.71
CA GLY A 64 -2.78 -2.87 -19.99
C GLY A 64 -1.34 -2.42 -20.29
N GLY A 65 -0.44 -2.52 -19.32
CA GLY A 65 0.98 -2.21 -19.56
C GLY A 65 1.36 -0.74 -19.43
N SER A 66 0.40 0.15 -19.17
CA SER A 66 0.66 1.59 -19.07
C SER A 66 0.51 2.14 -17.66
N GLY A 67 0.21 1.29 -16.69
CA GLY A 67 0.03 1.73 -15.32
C GLY A 67 1.33 2.14 -14.66
N THR A 68 1.29 3.22 -13.92
CA THR A 68 2.42 3.68 -13.11
C THR A 68 1.93 4.09 -11.73
N MET A 69 2.81 4.00 -10.73
CA MET A 69 2.48 4.41 -9.37
C MET A 69 3.50 5.42 -8.89
N ALA A 70 3.00 6.58 -8.49
CA ALA A 70 3.79 7.60 -7.82
C ALA A 70 3.48 7.59 -6.33
N TYR A 71 4.34 8.21 -5.54
CA TYR A 71 4.24 8.17 -4.09
C TYR A 71 4.45 9.55 -3.51
N ASN A 72 3.64 9.88 -2.52
CA ASN A 72 3.83 11.12 -1.76
C ASN A 72 5.07 10.98 -0.85
N ALA A 73 5.57 12.09 -0.35
CA ALA A 73 6.82 12.13 0.41
C ALA A 73 6.78 11.35 1.73
N ASP A 74 5.61 10.97 2.21
CA ASP A 74 5.49 10.16 3.43
C ASP A 74 5.90 8.70 3.20
N TRP A 75 5.94 8.27 1.95
CA TRP A 75 6.37 6.93 1.57
C TRP A 75 7.89 6.97 1.34
N LEU A 76 8.61 6.20 2.15
CA LEU A 76 10.07 6.20 2.16
C LEU A 76 10.58 4.88 1.60
N PHE A 77 11.45 4.97 0.60
CA PHE A 77 11.97 3.78 -0.08
C PHE A 77 13.49 3.67 0.12
N PRO A 78 14.06 2.46 -0.06
CA PRO A 78 15.51 2.28 0.02
C PRO A 78 16.25 3.25 -0.88
N ALA A 79 17.33 3.81 -0.36
CA ALA A 79 18.19 4.77 -1.07
C ALA A 79 17.43 6.02 -1.56
N ALA A 80 16.32 6.35 -0.90
CA ALA A 80 15.47 7.50 -1.25
C ALA A 80 15.04 7.49 -2.72
N THR A 81 14.86 6.30 -3.29
CA THR A 81 14.48 6.14 -4.69
C THR A 81 13.14 5.45 -4.80
N ASP A 82 12.16 6.13 -5.38
CA ASP A 82 10.84 5.56 -5.60
C ASP A 82 10.95 4.39 -6.60
N PRO A 83 10.33 3.25 -6.29
CA PRO A 83 10.38 2.10 -7.19
C PRO A 83 9.50 2.31 -8.42
N THR A 84 9.88 1.64 -9.50
CA THR A 84 9.08 1.60 -10.73
C THR A 84 8.35 0.26 -10.76
N MET A 85 7.03 0.30 -10.94
CA MET A 85 6.26 -0.94 -11.00
C MET A 85 6.47 -1.67 -12.33
N SER A 86 6.14 -2.96 -12.33
CA SER A 86 6.22 -3.80 -13.51
C SER A 86 5.33 -3.29 -14.63
N THR A 87 5.78 -3.47 -15.88
CA THR A 87 5.06 -2.99 -17.06
C THR A 87 4.37 -4.10 -17.84
N SER A 88 4.60 -5.35 -17.49
CA SER A 88 3.95 -6.47 -18.17
C SER A 88 2.48 -6.56 -17.77
N ASN A 89 1.59 -6.62 -18.75
CA ASN A 89 0.17 -6.77 -18.48
C ASN A 89 -0.09 -8.01 -17.64
N GLY A 90 -0.81 -7.83 -16.54
CA GLY A 90 -1.13 -8.91 -15.60
C GLY A 90 -0.10 -9.15 -14.52
N ALA A 91 1.06 -8.50 -14.57
CA ALA A 91 2.05 -8.65 -13.53
C ALA A 91 1.54 -8.08 -12.20
N THR A 92 1.78 -8.79 -11.13
CA THR A 92 1.43 -8.32 -9.79
C THR A 92 2.69 -7.97 -9.03
N ASP A 93 2.76 -6.74 -8.57
CA ASP A 93 3.81 -6.29 -7.67
C ASP A 93 3.23 -6.20 -6.25
N ARG A 94 4.10 -6.37 -5.27
CA ARG A 94 3.69 -6.25 -3.88
C ARG A 94 4.52 -5.19 -3.18
N LEU A 95 3.85 -4.19 -2.64
CA LEU A 95 4.45 -3.14 -1.85
C LEU A 95 4.25 -3.50 -0.38
N ASP A 96 5.30 -3.95 0.27
CA ASP A 96 5.28 -4.25 1.70
C ASP A 96 5.69 -3.01 2.48
N TYR A 97 5.00 -2.72 3.57
CA TYR A 97 5.24 -1.50 4.32
C TYR A 97 5.27 -1.74 5.83
N ILE A 98 5.95 -0.81 6.51
CA ILE A 98 5.81 -0.65 7.96
C ILE A 98 5.68 0.85 8.26
N ILE A 99 4.75 1.20 9.13
CA ILE A 99 4.57 2.57 9.56
C ILE A 99 5.55 2.84 10.69
N VAL A 100 6.52 3.71 10.44
CA VAL A 100 7.58 4.02 11.38
C VAL A 100 7.10 5.03 12.42
N SER A 101 6.32 6.02 11.98
CA SER A 101 5.77 7.00 12.90
C SER A 101 4.46 7.55 12.35
N ALA A 102 3.56 7.93 13.23
CA ALA A 102 2.28 8.52 12.89
C ALA A 102 2.26 9.98 13.32
N SER A 103 1.60 10.83 12.52
CA SER A 103 1.38 12.22 12.91
C SER A 103 0.32 12.32 13.99
N SER A 104 0.49 13.24 14.91
CA SER A 104 -0.42 13.39 16.02
C SER A 104 -1.80 13.92 15.63
N ASP A 105 -1.91 14.57 14.47
CA ASP A 105 -3.16 15.11 13.97
C ASP A 105 -3.93 14.11 13.08
N GLY A 106 -3.41 12.91 12.89
CA GLY A 106 -4.07 11.90 12.09
C GLY A 106 -3.85 12.03 10.58
N VAL A 107 -3.04 12.98 10.14
CA VAL A 107 -2.77 13.20 8.72
C VAL A 107 -1.30 12.98 8.46
N GLY A 108 -1.01 11.96 7.62
CA GLY A 108 0.37 11.66 7.26
C GLY A 108 1.12 10.85 8.30
N GLY A 109 2.37 10.64 8.03
CA GLY A 109 3.27 9.84 8.87
C GLY A 109 4.53 9.53 8.09
N LYS A 110 5.27 8.54 8.56
CA LYS A 110 6.45 8.03 7.85
C LYS A 110 6.30 6.54 7.66
N ILE A 111 6.32 6.12 6.41
CA ILE A 111 6.08 4.73 6.02
C ILE A 111 7.29 4.25 5.25
N GLN A 112 7.97 3.22 5.73
CA GLN A 112 9.03 2.58 4.97
C GLN A 112 8.43 1.44 4.17
N ALA A 113 8.78 1.38 2.89
CA ALA A 113 8.20 0.40 1.99
C ALA A 113 9.24 -0.15 1.02
N ILE A 114 8.95 -1.34 0.50
CA ILE A 114 9.76 -1.96 -0.54
C ILE A 114 8.84 -2.65 -1.54
N LEU A 115 9.15 -2.53 -2.82
CA LEU A 115 8.39 -3.14 -3.89
C LEU A 115 9.07 -4.41 -4.37
N SER A 116 8.33 -5.52 -4.33
CA SER A 116 8.74 -6.79 -4.93
C SER A 116 7.92 -6.99 -6.19
N LYS A 117 8.56 -7.40 -7.28
CA LYS A 117 7.95 -7.28 -8.61
C LYS A 117 7.66 -8.62 -9.26
N GLU A 118 6.65 -8.59 -10.13
CA GLU A 118 6.34 -9.64 -11.09
C GLU A 118 5.99 -10.99 -10.47
N TYR A 119 5.16 -10.97 -9.47
CA TYR A 119 4.58 -12.20 -8.93
C TYR A 119 3.54 -12.75 -9.91
N GLY A 120 3.64 -14.00 -10.21
CA GLY A 120 2.71 -14.71 -11.06
C GLY A 120 3.06 -14.64 -12.51
#